data_feb19ac724fcc68be2952634e8fe70a7
#
_entry.id   feb19ac724fcc68be2952634e8fe70a7
#
_cell.length_a   1.000
_cell.length_b   1.000
_cell.length_c   1.000
_cell.angle_alpha   90.00
_cell.angle_beta   90.00
_cell.angle_gamma   90.00
#
_symmetry.space_group_name_H-M   'P 1'
#
loop_
_entity.id
_entity.type
_entity.pdbx_description
1 polymer ?
#
loop_
_entity_poly.entity_id
_entity_poly.type
_entity_poly.pdbx_seq_one_letter_code
_entity_poly.pdbx_strand_id
1 'polypeptide(L)'
;MTQNNGPLHGFRVLDLSRVVSGPMAAVVLADQGADVIKVEAPGWGDGIRYLGANRNGLSAIFAMINRNKRSLAVNLKHPEGAALIRILAQTADVVLQNYRPGKIEKLGLGYDDLKSLNPELIYCSINGMGEVGPYADQKVYDYVIQGMTGATDAQAEQGAPPAMVRSIIYDKVTALTAAQSITAALLARERGAGGQHIRLSMLDTGLYFNWPDLMWNYSFLGENVEYAGDLADNYEVNQTADGAVVSHNLGADTSPYTTDQLIDILAQNDIPVGRANKRSEVSSDPQVMAGGMLEVSEHPRGGTMQQPKAPARFSKTPYALRHHSPEVGQHTVEILSELGLSIEDMQALARAGVIA
;
A
#
# COMPACT_ATOMS: atom_id res chain seq x y z
N MET A 1 7.76 20.35 -24.84
CA MET A 1 7.82 20.21 -23.38
C MET A 1 7.79 18.72 -23.11
N THR A 2 8.86 18.14 -22.62
CA THR A 2 8.90 16.72 -22.21
C THR A 2 7.89 16.56 -21.12
N GLN A 3 6.84 15.78 -21.35
CA GLN A 3 5.92 15.35 -20.29
C GLN A 3 6.76 14.69 -19.21
N ASN A 4 6.68 15.23 -18.01
CA ASN A 4 7.46 14.78 -16.86
C ASN A 4 6.75 13.55 -16.26
N ASN A 5 7.11 12.37 -16.75
CA ASN A 5 6.29 11.16 -16.64
C ASN A 5 6.68 10.22 -15.48
N GLY A 6 7.39 10.69 -14.45
CA GLY A 6 7.82 9.86 -13.33
C GLY A 6 8.96 8.87 -13.66
N PRO A 7 9.68 8.33 -12.64
CA PRO A 7 10.84 7.47 -12.84
C PRO A 7 10.50 6.08 -13.42
N LEU A 8 9.25 5.62 -13.31
CA LEU A 8 8.79 4.34 -13.86
C LEU A 8 7.97 4.50 -15.14
N HIS A 9 8.08 5.65 -15.81
CA HIS A 9 7.42 5.85 -17.10
C HIS A 9 7.88 4.82 -18.13
N GLY A 10 6.92 4.23 -18.84
CA GLY A 10 7.14 3.19 -19.84
C GLY A 10 6.96 1.77 -19.30
N PHE A 11 6.95 1.57 -17.98
CA PHE A 11 6.61 0.26 -17.40
C PHE A 11 5.10 0.10 -17.25
N ARG A 12 4.61 -1.11 -17.58
CA ARG A 12 3.20 -1.51 -17.43
C ARG A 12 3.03 -2.53 -16.31
N VAL A 13 2.10 -2.26 -15.40
CA VAL A 13 1.78 -3.11 -14.25
C VAL A 13 0.34 -3.60 -14.35
N LEU A 14 0.14 -4.92 -14.32
CA LEU A 14 -1.18 -5.53 -14.15
C LEU A 14 -1.44 -5.75 -12.66
N ASP A 15 -2.31 -4.96 -12.08
CA ASP A 15 -2.74 -5.05 -10.68
C ASP A 15 -3.97 -5.95 -10.57
N LEU A 16 -3.76 -7.25 -10.29
CA LEU A 16 -4.82 -8.23 -10.02
C LEU A 16 -5.18 -8.25 -8.53
N SER A 17 -4.57 -7.41 -7.72
CA SER A 17 -4.70 -7.43 -6.27
C SER A 17 -5.98 -6.74 -5.77
N ARG A 18 -6.30 -6.96 -4.50
CA ARG A 18 -7.50 -6.46 -3.84
C ARG A 18 -7.21 -5.93 -2.45
N VAL A 19 -8.16 -5.20 -1.91
CA VAL A 19 -8.19 -4.63 -0.55
C VAL A 19 -7.12 -3.55 -0.39
N VAL A 20 -5.98 -3.80 0.30
CA VAL A 20 -5.01 -2.73 0.62
C VAL A 20 -3.60 -3.06 0.15
N SER A 21 -2.97 -4.14 0.62
CA SER A 21 -1.53 -4.36 0.45
C SER A 21 -1.07 -4.29 -1.02
N GLY A 22 -1.72 -5.03 -1.90
CA GLY A 22 -1.42 -4.98 -3.34
C GLY A 22 -1.82 -3.66 -4.00
N PRO A 23 -3.08 -3.18 -3.86
CA PRO A 23 -3.49 -1.91 -4.46
C PRO A 23 -2.65 -0.72 -4.01
N MET A 24 -2.20 -0.69 -2.76
CA MET A 24 -1.30 0.36 -2.27
C MET A 24 0.11 0.23 -2.84
N ALA A 25 0.64 -0.99 -3.03
CA ALA A 25 1.89 -1.18 -3.76
C ALA A 25 1.77 -0.66 -5.20
N ALA A 26 0.68 -1.01 -5.88
CA ALA A 26 0.41 -0.58 -7.24
C ALA A 26 0.26 0.95 -7.37
N VAL A 27 -0.36 1.66 -6.39
CA VAL A 27 -0.45 3.13 -6.44
C VAL A 27 0.91 3.79 -6.25
N VAL A 28 1.82 3.20 -5.45
CA VAL A 28 3.20 3.72 -5.34
C VAL A 28 3.90 3.69 -6.70
N LEU A 29 3.75 2.59 -7.45
CA LEU A 29 4.31 2.47 -8.81
C LEU A 29 3.61 3.43 -9.79
N ALA A 30 2.28 3.57 -9.69
CA ALA A 30 1.51 4.51 -10.49
C ALA A 30 1.92 5.96 -10.23
N ASP A 31 2.09 6.36 -8.97
CA ASP A 31 2.55 7.71 -8.60
C ASP A 31 3.97 7.99 -9.10
N GLN A 32 4.77 6.96 -9.31
CA GLN A 32 6.09 7.02 -9.93
C GLN A 32 6.06 6.93 -11.47
N GLY A 33 4.89 6.94 -12.10
CA GLY A 33 4.75 7.07 -13.54
C GLY A 33 4.42 5.80 -14.32
N ALA A 34 4.37 4.62 -13.68
CA ALA A 34 3.97 3.38 -14.35
C ALA A 34 2.53 3.46 -14.90
N ASP A 35 2.28 2.77 -16.02
CA ASP A 35 0.93 2.49 -16.54
C ASP A 35 0.34 1.32 -15.75
N VAL A 36 -0.50 1.60 -14.76
CA VAL A 36 -1.08 0.58 -13.89
C VAL A 36 -2.51 0.27 -14.32
N ILE A 37 -2.75 -0.97 -14.74
CA ILE A 37 -4.06 -1.49 -15.08
C ILE A 37 -4.59 -2.31 -13.91
N LYS A 38 -5.58 -1.78 -13.20
CA LYS A 38 -6.29 -2.51 -12.13
C LYS A 38 -7.37 -3.40 -12.75
N VAL A 39 -7.23 -4.70 -12.55
CA VAL A 39 -8.20 -5.69 -13.01
C VAL A 39 -9.22 -5.98 -11.90
N GLU A 40 -10.48 -5.79 -12.21
CA GLU A 40 -11.59 -5.92 -11.26
C GLU A 40 -12.70 -6.83 -11.80
N ALA A 41 -13.49 -7.41 -10.88
CA ALA A 41 -14.68 -8.16 -11.29
C ALA A 41 -15.74 -7.21 -11.85
N PRO A 42 -16.43 -7.57 -12.95
CA PRO A 42 -17.53 -6.78 -13.49
C PRO A 42 -18.60 -6.47 -12.43
N GLY A 43 -19.14 -5.26 -12.47
CA GLY A 43 -20.21 -4.77 -11.61
C GLY A 43 -19.80 -4.47 -10.17
N TRP A 44 -19.21 -5.42 -9.45
CA TRP A 44 -18.88 -5.26 -8.03
C TRP A 44 -17.51 -4.59 -7.78
N GLY A 45 -16.51 -4.88 -8.59
CA GLY A 45 -15.15 -4.39 -8.42
C GLY A 45 -14.41 -4.96 -7.21
N ASP A 46 -13.53 -4.14 -6.63
CA ASP A 46 -12.79 -4.43 -5.41
C ASP A 46 -13.65 -4.10 -4.18
N GLY A 47 -13.66 -5.00 -3.17
CA GLY A 47 -14.40 -4.80 -1.94
C GLY A 47 -14.02 -3.53 -1.16
N ILE A 48 -12.81 -3.00 -1.34
CA ILE A 48 -12.36 -1.75 -0.72
C ILE A 48 -13.17 -0.53 -1.20
N ARG A 49 -13.88 -0.62 -2.33
CA ARG A 49 -14.78 0.43 -2.83
C ARG A 49 -15.93 0.75 -1.88
N TYR A 50 -16.22 -0.18 -0.95
CA TYR A 50 -17.35 -0.08 -0.02
C TYR A 50 -16.92 0.14 1.43
N LEU A 51 -15.63 0.35 1.69
CA LEU A 51 -15.09 0.50 3.04
C LEU A 51 -14.80 1.97 3.37
N GLY A 52 -15.06 2.33 4.63
CA GLY A 52 -14.69 3.63 5.22
C GLY A 52 -15.63 4.78 4.84
N ALA A 53 -15.14 6.00 5.03
CA ALA A 53 -15.88 7.21 4.67
C ALA A 53 -16.11 7.29 3.16
N ASN A 54 -17.31 7.70 2.75
CA ASN A 54 -17.65 7.80 1.33
C ASN A 54 -18.45 9.09 1.02
N ARG A 55 -18.38 9.51 -0.24
CA ARG A 55 -19.22 10.55 -0.82
C ARG A 55 -19.68 10.10 -2.21
N ASN A 56 -20.97 10.18 -2.49
CA ASN A 56 -21.56 9.74 -3.75
C ASN A 56 -21.20 8.28 -4.14
N GLY A 57 -21.02 7.38 -3.13
CA GLY A 57 -20.59 6.01 -3.32
C GLY A 57 -19.11 5.82 -3.65
N LEU A 58 -18.29 6.87 -3.60
CA LEU A 58 -16.83 6.78 -3.68
C LEU A 58 -16.25 6.63 -2.27
N SER A 59 -15.57 5.53 -2.02
CA SER A 59 -14.81 5.30 -0.79
C SER A 59 -13.52 6.13 -0.79
N ALA A 60 -13.25 6.83 0.31
CA ALA A 60 -12.04 7.63 0.45
C ALA A 60 -10.76 6.79 0.40
N ILE A 61 -10.74 5.61 1.02
CA ILE A 61 -9.57 4.73 0.96
C ILE A 61 -9.36 4.19 -0.45
N PHE A 62 -10.43 3.81 -1.16
CA PHE A 62 -10.31 3.39 -2.56
C PHE A 62 -9.72 4.51 -3.42
N ALA A 63 -10.22 5.74 -3.26
CA ALA A 63 -9.74 6.89 -4.02
C ALA A 63 -8.24 7.13 -3.83
N MET A 64 -7.76 7.05 -2.58
CA MET A 64 -6.35 7.29 -2.25
C MET A 64 -5.39 6.22 -2.77
N ILE A 65 -5.78 4.94 -2.72
CA ILE A 65 -4.88 3.82 -3.10
C ILE A 65 -5.08 3.33 -4.54
N ASN A 66 -5.95 3.98 -5.32
CA ASN A 66 -6.20 3.63 -6.73
C ASN A 66 -6.13 4.82 -7.69
N ARG A 67 -5.65 5.99 -7.24
CA ARG A 67 -5.34 7.10 -8.16
C ARG A 67 -4.25 6.69 -9.16
N ASN A 68 -4.17 7.39 -10.26
CA ASN A 68 -3.19 7.14 -11.33
C ASN A 68 -3.28 5.74 -11.97
N LYS A 69 -4.38 5.00 -11.74
CA LYS A 69 -4.62 3.70 -12.37
C LYS A 69 -5.72 3.78 -13.43
N ARG A 70 -5.66 2.87 -14.40
CA ARG A 70 -6.75 2.55 -15.32
C ARG A 70 -7.48 1.30 -14.82
N SER A 71 -8.82 1.24 -14.91
CA SER A 71 -9.61 0.07 -14.48
C SER A 71 -10.08 -0.73 -15.69
N LEU A 72 -9.86 -2.03 -15.65
CA LEU A 72 -10.33 -3.05 -16.58
C LEU A 72 -11.28 -4.00 -15.85
N ALA A 73 -12.54 -4.07 -16.27
CA ALA A 73 -13.52 -4.97 -15.68
C ALA A 73 -13.52 -6.32 -16.43
N VAL A 74 -12.99 -7.37 -15.77
CA VAL A 74 -12.90 -8.72 -16.36
C VAL A 74 -13.28 -9.79 -15.35
N ASN A 75 -14.12 -10.73 -15.77
CA ASN A 75 -14.46 -11.91 -15.00
C ASN A 75 -13.37 -12.98 -15.14
N LEU A 76 -12.41 -13.00 -14.21
CA LEU A 76 -11.29 -13.95 -14.19
C LEU A 76 -11.73 -15.42 -14.03
N LYS A 77 -12.98 -15.68 -13.60
CA LYS A 77 -13.53 -17.04 -13.50
C LYS A 77 -14.00 -17.57 -14.85
N HIS A 78 -14.22 -16.68 -15.80
CA HIS A 78 -14.58 -17.07 -17.16
C HIS A 78 -13.28 -17.39 -17.94
N PRO A 79 -13.23 -18.51 -18.70
CA PRO A 79 -12.01 -18.89 -19.45
C PRO A 79 -11.49 -17.79 -20.39
N GLU A 80 -12.37 -17.08 -21.08
CA GLU A 80 -12.03 -15.97 -21.96
C GLU A 80 -11.50 -14.77 -21.17
N GLY A 81 -12.01 -14.52 -19.96
CA GLY A 81 -11.50 -13.47 -19.09
C GLY A 81 -10.06 -13.75 -18.65
N ALA A 82 -9.76 -14.96 -18.22
CA ALA A 82 -8.38 -15.36 -17.92
C ALA A 82 -7.49 -15.32 -19.18
N ALA A 83 -8.01 -15.65 -20.36
CA ALA A 83 -7.29 -15.55 -21.63
C ALA A 83 -6.91 -14.08 -21.95
N LEU A 84 -7.82 -13.12 -21.75
CA LEU A 84 -7.52 -11.69 -21.92
C LEU A 84 -6.36 -11.24 -21.02
N ILE A 85 -6.34 -11.68 -19.76
CA ILE A 85 -5.22 -11.33 -18.86
C ILE A 85 -3.91 -11.98 -19.29
N ARG A 86 -3.92 -13.21 -19.82
CA ARG A 86 -2.73 -13.83 -20.40
C ARG A 86 -2.18 -13.05 -21.59
N ILE A 87 -3.07 -12.52 -22.45
CA ILE A 87 -2.66 -11.67 -23.58
C ILE A 87 -2.01 -10.36 -23.06
N LEU A 88 -2.65 -9.70 -22.09
CA LEU A 88 -2.09 -8.49 -21.46
C LEU A 88 -0.73 -8.76 -20.80
N ALA A 89 -0.56 -9.91 -20.16
CA ALA A 89 0.69 -10.27 -19.50
C ALA A 89 1.88 -10.45 -20.46
N GLN A 90 1.63 -10.72 -21.75
CA GLN A 90 2.70 -10.81 -22.77
C GLN A 90 3.42 -9.46 -22.96
N THR A 91 2.74 -8.35 -22.71
CA THR A 91 3.28 -7.00 -22.89
C THR A 91 3.42 -6.24 -21.56
N ALA A 92 3.10 -6.87 -20.44
CA ALA A 92 3.25 -6.27 -19.13
C ALA A 92 4.68 -6.50 -18.59
N ASP A 93 5.20 -5.51 -17.88
CA ASP A 93 6.46 -5.62 -17.16
C ASP A 93 6.28 -6.30 -15.81
N VAL A 94 5.14 -6.05 -15.18
CA VAL A 94 4.84 -6.54 -13.83
C VAL A 94 3.43 -7.09 -13.76
N VAL A 95 3.27 -8.23 -13.07
CA VAL A 95 1.99 -8.72 -12.55
C VAL A 95 2.06 -8.72 -11.03
N LEU A 96 1.10 -8.07 -10.40
CA LEU A 96 0.95 -8.01 -8.95
C LEU A 96 -0.37 -8.65 -8.53
N GLN A 97 -0.33 -9.57 -7.57
CA GLN A 97 -1.52 -10.23 -7.05
C GLN A 97 -1.40 -10.50 -5.54
N ASN A 98 -2.54 -10.60 -4.84
CA ASN A 98 -2.60 -10.97 -3.43
C ASN A 98 -3.70 -12.01 -3.13
N TYR A 99 -3.86 -12.96 -4.01
CA TYR A 99 -4.70 -14.14 -3.78
C TYR A 99 -4.01 -15.11 -2.82
N ARG A 100 -4.82 -15.88 -2.09
CA ARG A 100 -4.28 -16.99 -1.29
C ARG A 100 -3.59 -18.01 -2.20
N PRO A 101 -2.51 -18.67 -1.72
CA PRO A 101 -1.77 -19.65 -2.50
C PRO A 101 -2.69 -20.66 -3.22
N GLY A 102 -2.37 -21.02 -4.44
CA GLY A 102 -3.12 -21.97 -5.26
C GLY A 102 -4.42 -21.43 -5.88
N LYS A 103 -4.83 -20.17 -5.60
CA LYS A 103 -6.08 -19.62 -6.16
C LYS A 103 -5.90 -19.00 -7.54
N ILE A 104 -4.84 -18.24 -7.72
CA ILE A 104 -4.54 -17.58 -9.00
C ILE A 104 -4.04 -18.61 -10.03
N GLU A 105 -3.31 -19.61 -9.58
CA GLU A 105 -2.82 -20.74 -10.39
C GLU A 105 -3.99 -21.55 -11.00
N LYS A 106 -5.09 -21.75 -10.23
CA LYS A 106 -6.30 -22.41 -10.74
C LYS A 106 -7.00 -21.64 -11.86
N LEU A 107 -6.67 -20.36 -12.03
CA LEU A 107 -7.15 -19.54 -13.15
C LEU A 107 -6.19 -19.54 -14.35
N GLY A 108 -5.05 -20.24 -14.25
CA GLY A 108 -3.99 -20.23 -15.26
C GLY A 108 -3.31 -18.88 -15.38
N LEU A 109 -3.19 -18.16 -14.24
CA LEU A 109 -2.58 -16.85 -14.11
C LEU A 109 -1.47 -16.85 -13.05
N GLY A 110 -0.95 -18.03 -12.69
CA GLY A 110 0.19 -18.17 -11.80
C GLY A 110 1.50 -17.76 -12.50
N TYR A 111 2.58 -17.69 -11.69
CA TYR A 111 3.89 -17.30 -12.21
C TYR A 111 4.37 -18.16 -13.36
N ASP A 112 4.30 -19.49 -13.22
CA ASP A 112 4.80 -20.41 -14.26
C ASP A 112 3.96 -20.33 -15.54
N ASP A 113 2.63 -20.10 -15.41
CA ASP A 113 1.75 -19.91 -16.56
C ASP A 113 2.15 -18.66 -17.35
N LEU A 114 2.34 -17.52 -16.66
CA LEU A 114 2.61 -16.24 -17.30
C LEU A 114 4.06 -16.09 -17.74
N LYS A 115 5.02 -16.66 -16.99
CA LYS A 115 6.44 -16.70 -17.39
C LYS A 115 6.64 -17.42 -18.70
N SER A 116 5.87 -18.45 -18.98
CA SER A 116 5.96 -19.17 -20.26
C SER A 116 5.57 -18.29 -21.46
N LEU A 117 4.74 -17.27 -21.23
CA LEU A 117 4.29 -16.30 -22.25
C LEU A 117 5.20 -15.06 -22.32
N ASN A 118 5.79 -14.68 -21.17
CA ASN A 118 6.68 -13.53 -21.06
C ASN A 118 7.84 -13.85 -20.08
N PRO A 119 8.97 -14.33 -20.58
CA PRO A 119 10.14 -14.66 -19.75
C PRO A 119 10.73 -13.47 -18.96
N GLU A 120 10.49 -12.24 -19.43
CA GLU A 120 10.97 -11.01 -18.80
C GLU A 120 10.01 -10.46 -17.72
N LEU A 121 8.92 -11.18 -17.44
CA LEU A 121 7.90 -10.75 -16.50
C LEU A 121 8.41 -10.73 -15.05
N ILE A 122 8.21 -9.61 -14.37
CA ILE A 122 8.31 -9.55 -12.91
C ILE A 122 6.95 -9.92 -12.34
N TYR A 123 6.89 -10.99 -11.55
CA TYR A 123 5.65 -11.44 -10.93
C TYR A 123 5.73 -11.29 -9.42
N CYS A 124 4.85 -10.48 -8.82
CA CYS A 124 4.83 -10.26 -7.38
C CYS A 124 3.59 -10.90 -6.74
N SER A 125 3.83 -11.87 -5.86
CA SER A 125 2.80 -12.51 -5.05
C SER A 125 2.86 -11.99 -3.62
N ILE A 126 1.74 -11.48 -3.10
CA ILE A 126 1.58 -11.12 -1.70
C ILE A 126 0.58 -12.10 -1.07
N ASN A 127 0.93 -12.69 0.06
CA ASN A 127 0.01 -13.52 0.85
C ASN A 127 0.07 -13.13 2.35
N GLY A 128 -0.76 -13.75 3.18
CA GLY A 128 -0.81 -13.44 4.62
C GLY A 128 0.32 -14.08 5.41
N MET A 129 0.44 -15.42 5.32
CA MET A 129 1.24 -16.24 6.23
C MET A 129 2.46 -16.89 5.58
N GLY A 130 2.72 -16.63 4.32
CA GLY A 130 3.70 -17.40 3.53
C GLY A 130 3.04 -18.58 2.79
N GLU A 131 3.85 -19.29 2.02
CA GLU A 131 3.40 -20.40 1.17
C GLU A 131 3.48 -21.76 1.90
N VAL A 132 4.17 -21.82 3.02
CA VAL A 132 4.41 -23.03 3.80
C VAL A 132 4.06 -22.82 5.27
N GLY A 133 3.85 -23.92 5.99
CA GLY A 133 3.54 -23.90 7.41
C GLY A 133 2.05 -24.12 7.70
N PRO A 134 1.70 -24.27 9.00
CA PRO A 134 0.37 -24.71 9.42
C PRO A 134 -0.74 -23.68 9.11
N TYR A 135 -0.39 -22.43 8.83
CA TYR A 135 -1.34 -21.33 8.61
C TYR A 135 -1.33 -20.80 7.18
N ALA A 136 -0.62 -21.42 6.24
CA ALA A 136 -0.48 -20.94 4.85
C ALA A 136 -1.81 -20.66 4.15
N ASP A 137 -2.83 -21.48 4.40
CA ASP A 137 -4.18 -21.36 3.80
C ASP A 137 -5.13 -20.46 4.58
N GLN A 138 -4.71 -19.89 5.72
CA GLN A 138 -5.59 -19.05 6.54
C GLN A 138 -5.94 -17.75 5.84
N LYS A 139 -7.17 -17.27 6.10
CA LYS A 139 -7.59 -15.93 5.72
C LYS A 139 -6.99 -14.92 6.69
N VAL A 140 -6.26 -13.97 6.16
CA VAL A 140 -5.51 -12.99 6.94
C VAL A 140 -5.92 -11.57 6.55
N TYR A 141 -5.97 -10.74 7.57
CA TYR A 141 -6.00 -9.28 7.47
C TYR A 141 -4.96 -8.70 8.44
N ASP A 142 -4.68 -7.44 8.33
CA ASP A 142 -3.70 -6.70 9.11
C ASP A 142 -3.70 -7.02 10.61
N TYR A 143 -4.88 -7.02 11.24
CA TYR A 143 -5.02 -7.27 12.69
C TYR A 143 -4.54 -8.65 13.14
N VAL A 144 -4.59 -9.65 12.26
CA VAL A 144 -4.05 -10.99 12.56
C VAL A 144 -2.53 -10.93 12.59
N ILE A 145 -1.92 -10.18 11.68
CA ILE A 145 -0.46 -10.00 11.64
C ILE A 145 0.01 -9.19 12.85
N GLN A 146 -0.72 -8.16 13.27
CA GLN A 146 -0.42 -7.44 14.52
C GLN A 146 -0.29 -8.41 15.71
N GLY A 147 -1.23 -9.35 15.84
CA GLY A 147 -1.19 -10.36 16.90
C GLY A 147 -0.01 -11.32 16.79
N MET A 148 0.35 -11.73 15.57
CA MET A 148 1.38 -12.74 15.35
C MET A 148 2.82 -12.21 15.40
N THR A 149 3.01 -10.91 15.28
CA THR A 149 4.33 -10.26 15.19
C THR A 149 4.76 -9.57 16.49
N GLY A 150 4.03 -9.78 17.60
CA GLY A 150 4.33 -9.17 18.89
C GLY A 150 3.85 -7.73 19.04
N ALA A 151 3.32 -7.10 17.98
CA ALA A 151 2.89 -5.70 18.07
C ALA A 151 1.77 -5.46 19.08
N THR A 152 0.87 -6.42 19.26
CA THR A 152 -0.22 -6.30 20.25
C THR A 152 0.27 -6.39 21.70
N ASP A 153 1.34 -7.14 21.94
CA ASP A 153 2.00 -7.23 23.24
C ASP A 153 2.70 -5.90 23.58
N ALA A 154 3.48 -5.39 22.62
CA ALA A 154 4.18 -4.11 22.76
C ALA A 154 3.26 -2.89 22.91
N GLN A 155 1.99 -2.98 22.52
CA GLN A 155 0.99 -1.90 22.73
C GLN A 155 0.25 -2.02 24.07
N ALA A 156 0.48 -3.06 24.84
CA ALA A 156 -0.16 -3.24 26.13
C ALA A 156 0.47 -2.34 27.20
N GLU A 157 -0.36 -1.68 28.00
CA GLU A 157 0.13 -1.09 29.25
C GLU A 157 0.60 -2.20 30.20
N GLN A 158 1.56 -1.92 31.05
CA GLN A 158 2.11 -2.91 31.98
C GLN A 158 1.01 -3.59 32.81
N GLY A 159 0.88 -4.92 32.64
CA GLY A 159 -0.13 -5.73 33.31
C GLY A 159 -1.54 -5.69 32.67
N ALA A 160 -1.72 -4.97 31.57
CA ALA A 160 -2.96 -4.95 30.80
C ALA A 160 -2.99 -6.03 29.70
N PRO A 161 -4.16 -6.40 29.17
CA PRO A 161 -4.26 -7.29 28.01
C PRO A 161 -3.62 -6.68 26.76
N PRO A 162 -3.15 -7.52 25.79
CA PRO A 162 -2.65 -7.05 24.52
C PRO A 162 -3.61 -6.09 23.81
N ALA A 163 -3.06 -5.05 23.20
CA ALA A 163 -3.85 -4.00 22.53
C ALA A 163 -3.44 -3.85 21.06
N MET A 164 -4.40 -3.55 20.19
CA MET A 164 -4.10 -3.34 18.78
C MET A 164 -3.74 -1.89 18.48
N VAL A 165 -2.78 -1.68 17.60
CA VAL A 165 -2.60 -0.39 16.95
C VAL A 165 -3.84 -0.08 16.11
N ARG A 166 -4.46 1.09 16.33
CA ARG A 166 -5.69 1.52 15.63
C ARG A 166 -5.41 2.02 14.21
N SER A 167 -4.59 1.29 13.46
CA SER A 167 -4.26 1.54 12.05
C SER A 167 -3.89 0.23 11.39
N ILE A 168 -4.15 0.11 10.09
CA ILE A 168 -3.63 -0.98 9.26
C ILE A 168 -2.15 -0.70 8.97
N ILE A 169 -1.24 -1.33 9.70
CA ILE A 169 0.20 -1.10 9.58
C ILE A 169 0.83 -2.09 8.61
N TYR A 170 0.55 -3.40 8.79
CA TYR A 170 1.23 -4.45 8.03
C TYR A 170 0.79 -4.54 6.58
N ASP A 171 -0.47 -4.21 6.27
CA ASP A 171 -0.90 -3.98 4.90
C ASP A 171 -0.05 -2.89 4.22
N LYS A 172 0.18 -1.76 4.91
CA LYS A 172 0.94 -0.63 4.36
C LYS A 172 2.43 -0.92 4.24
N VAL A 173 3.03 -1.54 5.27
CA VAL A 173 4.46 -1.93 5.24
C VAL A 173 4.69 -2.95 4.12
N THR A 174 3.82 -3.96 4.00
CA THR A 174 3.88 -4.95 2.92
C THR A 174 3.75 -4.29 1.54
N ALA A 175 2.87 -3.30 1.41
CA ALA A 175 2.71 -2.56 0.17
C ALA A 175 4.00 -1.80 -0.23
N LEU A 176 4.62 -1.11 0.73
CA LEU A 176 5.88 -0.40 0.48
C LEU A 176 7.02 -1.36 0.16
N THR A 177 7.12 -2.49 0.87
CA THR A 177 8.09 -3.55 0.59
C THR A 177 7.88 -4.15 -0.79
N ALA A 178 6.63 -4.41 -1.19
CA ALA A 178 6.32 -4.92 -2.52
C ALA A 178 6.72 -3.93 -3.63
N ALA A 179 6.37 -2.65 -3.48
CA ALA A 179 6.73 -1.62 -4.44
C ALA A 179 8.26 -1.47 -4.58
N GLN A 180 9.00 -1.47 -3.45
CA GLN A 180 10.46 -1.44 -3.43
C GLN A 180 11.05 -2.68 -4.10
N SER A 181 10.53 -3.88 -3.80
CA SER A 181 11.03 -5.14 -4.38
C SER A 181 10.75 -5.22 -5.88
N ILE A 182 9.58 -4.76 -6.34
CA ILE A 182 9.25 -4.66 -7.77
C ILE A 182 10.22 -3.72 -8.48
N THR A 183 10.49 -2.54 -7.92
CA THR A 183 11.44 -1.58 -8.49
C THR A 183 12.86 -2.15 -8.57
N ALA A 184 13.30 -2.86 -7.52
CA ALA A 184 14.59 -3.54 -7.51
C ALA A 184 14.67 -4.66 -8.57
N ALA A 185 13.59 -5.43 -8.75
CA ALA A 185 13.52 -6.48 -9.76
C ALA A 185 13.52 -5.91 -11.18
N LEU A 186 12.80 -4.81 -11.43
CA LEU A 186 12.85 -4.08 -12.70
C LEU A 186 14.28 -3.59 -12.99
N LEU A 187 14.95 -2.99 -12.00
CA LEU A 187 16.35 -2.57 -12.15
C LEU A 187 17.30 -3.76 -12.45
N ALA A 188 17.10 -4.90 -11.79
CA ALA A 188 17.87 -6.12 -12.04
C ALA A 188 17.64 -6.63 -13.47
N ARG A 189 16.39 -6.61 -13.94
CA ARG A 189 16.04 -6.99 -15.32
C ARG A 189 16.71 -6.07 -16.34
N GLU A 190 16.68 -4.75 -16.15
CA GLU A 190 17.36 -3.77 -17.01
C GLU A 190 18.89 -3.99 -17.06
N ARG A 191 19.44 -4.69 -16.06
CA ARG A 191 20.85 -5.10 -15.99
C ARG A 191 21.09 -6.53 -16.49
N GLY A 192 20.09 -7.16 -17.11
CA GLY A 192 20.22 -8.47 -17.76
C GLY A 192 19.92 -9.67 -16.89
N ALA A 193 19.31 -9.50 -15.70
CA ALA A 193 18.91 -10.64 -14.85
C ALA A 193 17.64 -11.37 -15.33
N GLY A 194 16.91 -10.79 -16.28
CA GLY A 194 15.64 -11.34 -16.77
C GLY A 194 14.49 -11.19 -15.77
N GLY A 195 13.33 -11.76 -16.11
CA GLY A 195 12.15 -11.78 -15.27
C GLY A 195 12.30 -12.66 -14.03
N GLN A 196 11.52 -12.38 -12.97
CA GLN A 196 11.60 -13.15 -11.73
C GLN A 196 10.31 -13.14 -10.92
N HIS A 197 10.18 -14.11 -10.00
CA HIS A 197 9.08 -14.19 -9.04
C HIS A 197 9.48 -13.59 -7.69
N ILE A 198 8.77 -12.56 -7.27
CA ILE A 198 8.86 -11.97 -5.92
C ILE A 198 7.75 -12.59 -5.08
N ARG A 199 8.13 -13.26 -3.99
CA ARG A 199 7.20 -13.82 -3.00
C ARG A 199 7.30 -13.03 -1.71
N LEU A 200 6.18 -12.47 -1.25
CA LEU A 200 6.09 -11.71 -0.01
C LEU A 200 4.96 -12.26 0.84
N SER A 201 5.20 -12.38 2.15
CA SER A 201 4.11 -12.53 3.12
C SER A 201 3.99 -11.30 4.01
N MET A 202 2.77 -11.03 4.46
CA MET A 202 2.54 -9.98 5.46
C MET A 202 3.23 -10.33 6.78
N LEU A 203 3.29 -11.63 7.14
CA LEU A 203 3.95 -12.11 8.35
C LEU A 203 5.46 -11.85 8.29
N ASP A 204 6.15 -12.29 7.21
CA ASP A 204 7.60 -12.07 7.09
C ASP A 204 7.94 -10.58 7.05
N THR A 205 7.12 -9.79 6.35
CA THR A 205 7.27 -8.34 6.30
C THR A 205 7.07 -7.72 7.69
N GLY A 206 6.10 -8.19 8.44
CA GLY A 206 5.84 -7.73 9.81
C GLY A 206 6.96 -8.10 10.77
N LEU A 207 7.51 -9.32 10.68
CA LEU A 207 8.67 -9.73 11.47
C LEU A 207 9.90 -8.88 11.12
N TYR A 208 10.17 -8.69 9.82
CA TYR A 208 11.30 -7.85 9.38
C TYR A 208 11.18 -6.41 9.87
N PHE A 209 9.96 -5.86 9.87
CA PHE A 209 9.68 -4.50 10.32
C PHE A 209 9.84 -4.33 11.84
N ASN A 210 9.37 -5.32 12.63
CA ASN A 210 9.36 -5.24 14.09
C ASN A 210 10.69 -5.64 14.72
N TRP A 211 11.53 -6.42 14.02
CA TRP A 211 12.69 -7.06 14.63
C TRP A 211 13.70 -6.08 15.24
N PRO A 212 14.02 -4.95 14.61
CA PRO A 212 15.09 -4.06 15.11
C PRO A 212 14.87 -3.48 16.50
N ASP A 213 13.62 -3.25 16.89
CA ASP A 213 13.25 -2.61 18.16
C ASP A 213 12.38 -3.48 19.06
N LEU A 214 11.28 -4.03 18.58
CA LEU A 214 10.39 -4.83 19.40
C LEU A 214 10.97 -6.20 19.79
N MET A 215 11.92 -6.71 19.00
CA MET A 215 12.46 -8.07 19.16
C MET A 215 13.95 -8.08 19.57
N TRP A 216 14.56 -6.97 19.92
CA TRP A 216 15.99 -6.90 20.23
C TRP A 216 16.38 -7.79 21.41
N ASN A 217 15.52 -7.91 22.45
CA ASN A 217 15.75 -8.80 23.60
C ASN A 217 15.72 -10.29 23.24
N TYR A 218 15.22 -10.65 22.06
CA TYR A 218 15.09 -12.02 21.56
C TYR A 218 16.05 -12.32 20.39
N SER A 219 16.94 -11.37 20.07
CA SER A 219 17.86 -11.50 18.93
C SER A 219 19.12 -12.32 19.28
N PHE A 220 19.58 -12.24 20.53
CA PHE A 220 20.69 -13.07 21.01
C PHE A 220 20.16 -14.34 21.66
N LEU A 221 20.77 -15.48 21.31
CA LEU A 221 20.41 -16.80 21.85
C LEU A 221 21.51 -17.27 22.82
N GLY A 222 21.10 -17.89 23.93
CA GLY A 222 22.02 -18.43 24.93
C GLY A 222 22.10 -17.61 26.21
N GLU A 223 23.22 -17.75 26.93
CA GLU A 223 23.43 -17.11 28.24
C GLU A 223 24.08 -15.74 28.09
N ASN A 224 24.03 -14.96 29.17
CA ASN A 224 24.68 -13.64 29.30
C ASN A 224 24.11 -12.55 28.34
N VAL A 225 22.83 -12.59 28.05
CA VAL A 225 22.13 -11.52 27.34
C VAL A 225 21.74 -10.43 28.35
N GLU A 226 22.18 -9.21 28.13
CA GLU A 226 21.72 -8.03 28.88
C GLU A 226 20.41 -7.53 28.25
N TYR A 227 19.30 -7.65 28.97
CA TYR A 227 17.99 -7.19 28.51
C TYR A 227 17.82 -5.69 28.72
N ALA A 228 17.21 -5.01 27.76
CA ALA A 228 16.81 -3.62 27.85
C ALA A 228 15.29 -3.46 27.97
N GLY A 229 14.82 -2.32 28.43
CA GLY A 229 13.39 -1.94 28.30
C GLY A 229 13.01 -1.66 26.84
N ASP A 230 11.73 -1.47 26.59
CA ASP A 230 11.25 -1.10 25.26
C ASP A 230 11.72 0.31 24.87
N LEU A 231 12.00 0.52 23.59
CA LEU A 231 12.39 1.85 23.10
C LEU A 231 11.32 2.90 23.41
N ALA A 232 10.05 2.51 23.33
CA ALA A 232 8.89 3.35 23.61
C ALA A 232 8.85 3.87 25.06
N ASP A 233 9.47 3.18 26.02
CA ASP A 233 9.52 3.62 27.43
C ASP A 233 10.28 4.94 27.64
N ASN A 234 11.05 5.34 26.64
CA ASN A 234 11.80 6.61 26.68
C ASN A 234 10.97 7.81 26.20
N TYR A 235 9.76 7.60 25.69
CA TYR A 235 8.94 8.65 25.09
C TYR A 235 7.59 8.76 25.80
N GLU A 236 7.06 9.96 25.91
CA GLU A 236 5.83 10.23 26.60
C GLU A 236 4.95 11.25 25.85
N VAL A 237 3.64 11.11 26.03
CA VAL A 237 2.65 12.12 25.65
C VAL A 237 2.42 13.02 26.88
N ASN A 238 3.13 14.13 26.92
CA ASN A 238 3.08 15.09 28.02
C ASN A 238 1.87 16.01 27.87
N GLN A 239 0.96 16.01 28.85
CA GLN A 239 -0.23 16.86 28.83
C GLN A 239 0.13 18.32 29.11
N THR A 240 -0.53 19.25 28.42
CA THR A 240 -0.39 20.69 28.61
C THR A 240 -1.71 21.35 28.94
N ALA A 241 -1.73 22.63 29.25
CA ALA A 241 -2.95 23.35 29.60
C ALA A 241 -4.02 23.35 28.47
N ASP A 242 -3.61 23.22 27.21
CA ASP A 242 -4.45 23.35 26.02
C ASP A 242 -4.33 22.20 25.02
N GLY A 243 -3.55 21.16 25.36
CA GLY A 243 -3.33 20.01 24.47
C GLY A 243 -2.30 19.03 25.01
N ALA A 244 -1.38 18.58 24.14
CA ALA A 244 -0.28 17.71 24.52
C ALA A 244 0.89 17.81 23.54
N VAL A 245 2.09 17.42 24.00
CA VAL A 245 3.28 17.23 23.19
C VAL A 245 3.82 15.81 23.33
N VAL A 246 4.53 15.35 22.32
CA VAL A 246 5.34 14.11 22.38
C VAL A 246 6.79 14.51 22.52
N SER A 247 7.47 13.97 23.53
CA SER A 247 8.90 14.17 23.75
C SER A 247 9.49 12.98 24.54
N HIS A 248 10.73 13.09 25.00
CA HIS A 248 11.24 12.21 26.05
C HIS A 248 10.39 12.32 27.31
N ASN A 249 10.45 11.29 28.16
CA ASN A 249 9.87 11.36 29.49
C ASN A 249 10.57 12.50 30.27
N LEU A 250 9.78 13.53 30.62
CA LEU A 250 10.30 14.74 31.28
C LEU A 250 10.37 14.61 32.80
N GLY A 251 9.62 13.63 33.38
CA GLY A 251 9.57 13.44 34.84
C GLY A 251 9.03 14.65 35.59
N ALA A 252 8.31 15.55 34.94
CA ALA A 252 7.80 16.80 35.49
C ALA A 252 6.36 17.08 35.11
N ASP A 253 5.64 17.82 35.95
CA ASP A 253 4.29 18.29 35.62
C ASP A 253 4.35 19.38 34.53
N THR A 254 3.81 19.09 33.37
CA THR A 254 3.77 19.99 32.21
C THR A 254 2.42 20.69 32.03
N SER A 255 1.43 20.35 32.83
CA SER A 255 0.07 20.90 32.76
C SER A 255 -0.03 22.44 32.94
N PRO A 256 0.90 23.13 33.61
CA PRO A 256 0.87 24.60 33.71
C PRO A 256 1.25 25.32 32.40
N TYR A 257 1.95 24.66 31.47
CA TYR A 257 2.40 25.26 30.22
C TYR A 257 1.38 25.09 29.11
N THR A 258 1.25 26.08 28.22
CA THR A 258 0.58 25.85 26.96
C THR A 258 1.44 24.97 26.05
N THR A 259 0.85 24.31 25.05
CA THR A 259 1.54 23.47 24.10
C THR A 259 2.69 24.22 23.40
N ASP A 260 2.46 25.46 22.97
CA ASP A 260 3.47 26.29 22.32
C ASP A 260 4.60 26.66 23.27
N GLN A 261 4.29 27.06 24.49
CA GLN A 261 5.29 27.37 25.52
C GLN A 261 6.20 26.16 25.79
N LEU A 262 5.62 24.97 25.92
CA LEU A 262 6.41 23.77 26.20
C LEU A 262 7.28 23.38 24.99
N ILE A 263 6.76 23.50 23.78
CA ILE A 263 7.55 23.27 22.54
C ILE A 263 8.74 24.22 22.49
N ASP A 264 8.52 25.52 22.74
CA ASP A 264 9.61 26.51 22.72
C ASP A 264 10.67 26.22 23.76
N ILE A 265 10.26 25.87 25.00
CA ILE A 265 11.20 25.52 26.08
C ILE A 265 12.04 24.30 25.71
N LEU A 266 11.42 23.24 25.25
CA LEU A 266 12.12 22.00 24.92
C LEU A 266 13.04 22.18 23.69
N ALA A 267 12.57 22.88 22.66
CA ALA A 267 13.36 23.15 21.46
C ALA A 267 14.58 24.03 21.75
N GLN A 268 14.46 25.03 22.62
CA GLN A 268 15.61 25.86 23.06
C GLN A 268 16.66 25.05 23.82
N ASN A 269 16.28 23.93 24.42
CA ASN A 269 17.19 23.02 25.12
C ASN A 269 17.63 21.81 24.26
N ASP A 270 17.42 21.88 22.94
CA ASP A 270 17.74 20.81 21.97
C ASP A 270 17.07 19.46 22.29
N ILE A 271 15.90 19.51 22.94
CA ILE A 271 15.12 18.33 23.26
C ILE A 271 14.09 18.09 22.13
N PRO A 272 14.09 16.89 21.50
CA PRO A 272 13.11 16.56 20.48
C PRO A 272 11.67 16.67 21.00
N VAL A 273 10.86 17.46 20.34
CA VAL A 273 9.47 17.71 20.72
C VAL A 273 8.58 17.90 19.50
N GLY A 274 7.35 17.46 19.60
CA GLY A 274 6.31 17.70 18.60
C GLY A 274 4.95 17.79 19.23
N ARG A 275 4.04 18.55 18.60
CA ARG A 275 2.64 18.62 19.01
C ARG A 275 1.96 17.27 18.82
N ALA A 276 1.22 16.79 19.80
CA ALA A 276 0.34 15.63 19.68
C ALA A 276 -0.97 16.04 19.00
N ASN A 277 -0.95 16.20 17.68
CA ASN A 277 -2.10 16.64 16.90
C ASN A 277 -3.28 15.66 16.98
N LYS A 278 -4.49 16.17 17.17
CA LYS A 278 -5.71 15.40 16.87
C LYS A 278 -5.79 15.18 15.35
N ARG A 279 -6.42 14.08 14.93
CA ARG A 279 -6.56 13.76 13.48
C ARG A 279 -7.26 14.88 12.69
N SER A 280 -8.16 15.64 13.30
CA SER A 280 -8.81 16.80 12.70
C SER A 280 -7.91 18.02 12.54
N GLU A 281 -6.79 18.06 13.23
CA GLU A 281 -5.85 19.21 13.25
C GLU A 281 -4.67 19.01 12.29
N VAL A 282 -4.39 17.76 11.89
CA VAL A 282 -3.22 17.43 11.05
C VAL A 282 -3.18 18.26 9.76
N SER A 283 -4.29 18.47 9.08
CA SER A 283 -4.30 19.20 7.82
C SER A 283 -4.10 20.71 7.97
N SER A 284 -4.29 21.25 9.17
CA SER A 284 -4.09 22.67 9.50
C SER A 284 -2.79 22.92 10.28
N ASP A 285 -2.02 21.88 10.57
CA ASP A 285 -0.71 22.01 11.21
C ASP A 285 0.22 22.86 10.32
N PRO A 286 0.90 23.88 10.88
CA PRO A 286 1.75 24.78 10.09
C PRO A 286 2.87 24.08 9.31
N GLN A 287 3.49 23.03 9.88
CA GLN A 287 4.54 22.28 9.20
C GLN A 287 3.98 21.40 8.08
N VAL A 288 2.82 20.79 8.29
CA VAL A 288 2.13 20.01 7.26
C VAL A 288 1.71 20.90 6.09
N MET A 289 1.18 22.08 6.38
CA MET A 289 0.81 23.08 5.35
C MET A 289 2.02 23.58 4.59
N ALA A 290 3.06 24.04 5.30
CA ALA A 290 4.29 24.53 4.68
C ALA A 290 5.00 23.45 3.87
N GLY A 291 4.94 22.20 4.32
CA GLY A 291 5.48 21.03 3.62
C GLY A 291 4.84 20.77 2.25
N GLY A 292 3.60 21.23 2.01
CA GLY A 292 2.87 21.10 0.73
C GLY A 292 2.62 19.66 0.31
N MET A 293 2.57 18.73 1.29
CA MET A 293 2.32 17.30 1.06
C MET A 293 0.86 17.00 0.74
N LEU A 294 -0.06 17.80 1.24
CA LEU A 294 -1.47 17.65 0.95
C LEU A 294 -1.83 18.38 -0.32
N GLU A 295 -2.56 17.72 -1.20
CA GLU A 295 -3.15 18.34 -2.39
C GLU A 295 -4.68 18.29 -2.29
N VAL A 296 -5.30 19.36 -2.77
CA VAL A 296 -6.76 19.44 -2.95
C VAL A 296 -7.05 19.30 -4.44
N SER A 297 -7.98 18.44 -4.79
CA SER A 297 -8.35 18.16 -6.18
C SER A 297 -9.86 17.89 -6.29
N GLU A 298 -10.41 18.09 -7.48
CA GLU A 298 -11.81 17.82 -7.79
C GLU A 298 -11.95 16.41 -8.41
N HIS A 299 -12.37 15.45 -7.60
CA HIS A 299 -12.67 14.11 -8.09
C HIS A 299 -14.01 14.11 -8.83
N PRO A 300 -14.12 13.55 -10.06
CA PRO A 300 -15.37 13.62 -10.86
C PRO A 300 -16.62 13.13 -10.13
N ARG A 301 -16.49 12.08 -9.28
CA ARG A 301 -17.59 11.54 -8.49
C ARG A 301 -17.60 12.04 -7.06
N GLY A 302 -16.43 12.15 -6.43
CA GLY A 302 -16.28 12.51 -5.01
C GLY A 302 -16.35 14.00 -4.71
N GLY A 303 -16.22 14.88 -5.74
CA GLY A 303 -16.07 16.33 -5.55
C GLY A 303 -14.73 16.69 -4.93
N THR A 304 -14.66 17.79 -4.21
CA THR A 304 -13.43 18.27 -3.57
C THR A 304 -12.89 17.23 -2.57
N MET A 305 -11.67 16.77 -2.81
CA MET A 305 -10.93 15.83 -1.98
C MET A 305 -9.57 16.42 -1.58
N GLN A 306 -9.15 16.10 -0.36
CA GLN A 306 -7.79 16.34 0.11
C GLN A 306 -7.10 14.98 0.32
N GLN A 307 -5.87 14.85 -0.20
CA GLN A 307 -5.09 13.62 -0.09
C GLN A 307 -3.58 13.92 -0.05
N PRO A 308 -2.76 13.05 0.56
CA PRO A 308 -1.31 13.22 0.49
C PRO A 308 -0.80 12.89 -0.90
N LYS A 309 0.17 13.67 -1.38
CA LYS A 309 1.00 13.34 -2.55
C LYS A 309 1.92 12.17 -2.25
N ALA A 310 2.56 11.62 -3.28
CA ALA A 310 3.68 10.71 -3.07
C ALA A 310 4.79 11.41 -2.25
N PRO A 311 5.33 10.77 -1.19
CA PRO A 311 6.25 11.43 -0.27
C PRO A 311 7.62 11.71 -0.87
N ALA A 312 8.08 10.88 -1.81
CA ALA A 312 9.37 11.06 -2.48
C ALA A 312 9.29 12.17 -3.54
N ARG A 313 10.19 13.14 -3.43
CA ARG A 313 10.28 14.28 -4.35
C ARG A 313 11.45 14.07 -5.32
N PHE A 314 11.15 13.57 -6.51
CA PHE A 314 12.15 13.43 -7.57
C PHE A 314 12.38 14.76 -8.27
N SER A 315 13.61 15.26 -8.29
CA SER A 315 13.95 16.58 -8.88
C SER A 315 13.75 16.67 -10.39
N LYS A 316 13.84 15.54 -11.10
CA LYS A 316 13.73 15.47 -12.57
C LYS A 316 12.43 14.81 -13.04
N THR A 317 11.85 13.94 -12.24
CA THR A 317 10.66 13.13 -12.56
C THR A 317 9.64 13.23 -11.41
N PRO A 318 9.13 14.45 -11.09
CA PRO A 318 8.27 14.65 -9.94
C PRO A 318 6.94 13.90 -10.06
N TYR A 319 6.32 13.66 -8.92
CA TYR A 319 4.95 13.17 -8.82
C TYR A 319 3.96 14.09 -9.57
N ALA A 320 2.98 13.47 -10.19
CA ALA A 320 1.80 14.15 -10.73
C ALA A 320 0.55 13.29 -10.52
N LEU A 321 -0.54 13.94 -10.10
CA LEU A 321 -1.87 13.33 -10.16
C LEU A 321 -2.34 13.37 -11.63
N ARG A 322 -2.14 12.26 -12.35
CA ARG A 322 -2.51 12.13 -13.77
C ARG A 322 -3.97 11.74 -13.94
N HIS A 323 -4.44 10.87 -13.06
CA HIS A 323 -5.82 10.36 -13.06
C HIS A 323 -6.33 10.23 -11.64
N HIS A 324 -7.58 10.61 -11.41
CA HIS A 324 -8.30 10.21 -10.22
C HIS A 324 -8.54 8.70 -10.22
N SER A 325 -8.94 8.15 -9.07
CA SER A 325 -9.30 6.74 -9.00
C SER A 325 -10.46 6.43 -9.96
N PRO A 326 -10.35 5.33 -10.75
CA PRO A 326 -11.31 5.04 -11.79
C PRO A 326 -12.61 4.39 -11.25
N GLU A 327 -13.69 4.52 -12.00
CA GLU A 327 -14.86 3.66 -11.87
C GLU A 327 -14.52 2.23 -12.32
N VAL A 328 -15.36 1.26 -11.92
CA VAL A 328 -15.18 -0.15 -12.35
C VAL A 328 -15.30 -0.22 -13.87
N GLY A 329 -14.24 -0.71 -14.53
CA GLY A 329 -14.22 -0.88 -15.98
C GLY A 329 -14.14 0.42 -16.80
N GLN A 330 -13.87 1.57 -16.16
CA GLN A 330 -13.84 2.86 -16.86
C GLN A 330 -12.99 2.87 -18.12
N HIS A 331 -11.93 2.07 -18.16
CA HIS A 331 -10.97 2.02 -19.26
C HIS A 331 -11.00 0.68 -20.02
N THR A 332 -12.05 -0.14 -19.82
CA THR A 332 -12.15 -1.47 -20.44
C THR A 332 -12.01 -1.39 -21.97
N VAL A 333 -12.78 -0.50 -22.60
CA VAL A 333 -12.74 -0.35 -24.07
C VAL A 333 -11.38 0.14 -24.55
N GLU A 334 -10.81 1.13 -23.89
CA GLU A 334 -9.48 1.68 -24.20
C GLU A 334 -8.41 0.59 -24.16
N ILE A 335 -8.33 -0.14 -23.04
CA ILE A 335 -7.31 -1.17 -22.82
C ILE A 335 -7.46 -2.34 -23.80
N LEU A 336 -8.69 -2.77 -24.08
CA LEU A 336 -8.93 -3.85 -25.04
C LEU A 336 -8.70 -3.42 -26.49
N SER A 337 -8.93 -2.14 -26.82
CA SER A 337 -8.55 -1.57 -28.11
C SER A 337 -7.02 -1.55 -28.33
N GLU A 338 -6.24 -1.29 -27.26
CA GLU A 338 -4.76 -1.41 -27.31
C GLU A 338 -4.30 -2.83 -27.66
N LEU A 339 -5.10 -3.86 -27.33
CA LEU A 339 -4.85 -5.25 -27.72
C LEU A 339 -5.35 -5.60 -29.13
N GLY A 340 -5.97 -4.66 -29.85
CA GLY A 340 -6.48 -4.86 -31.19
C GLY A 340 -7.88 -5.50 -31.27
N LEU A 341 -8.61 -5.60 -30.15
CA LEU A 341 -9.99 -6.10 -30.19
C LEU A 341 -10.90 -5.06 -30.85
N SER A 342 -11.79 -5.56 -31.73
CA SER A 342 -12.82 -4.71 -32.34
C SER A 342 -13.95 -4.41 -31.34
N ILE A 343 -14.74 -3.39 -31.62
CA ILE A 343 -15.94 -3.07 -30.84
C ILE A 343 -16.94 -4.25 -30.86
N GLU A 344 -17.04 -4.98 -31.96
CA GLU A 344 -17.88 -6.17 -32.10
C GLU A 344 -17.42 -7.29 -31.14
N ASP A 345 -16.11 -7.56 -31.07
CA ASP A 345 -15.54 -8.55 -30.14
C ASP A 345 -15.83 -8.17 -28.69
N MET A 346 -15.61 -6.90 -28.33
CA MET A 346 -15.88 -6.40 -26.99
C MET A 346 -17.36 -6.51 -26.62
N GLN A 347 -18.28 -6.21 -27.55
CA GLN A 347 -19.71 -6.39 -27.34
C GLN A 347 -20.08 -7.88 -27.17
N ALA A 348 -19.45 -8.79 -27.89
CA ALA A 348 -19.65 -10.22 -27.71
C ALA A 348 -19.18 -10.67 -26.31
N LEU A 349 -17.99 -10.25 -25.88
CA LEU A 349 -17.47 -10.52 -24.54
C LEU A 349 -18.36 -9.94 -23.43
N ALA A 350 -18.90 -8.74 -23.62
CA ALA A 350 -19.84 -8.14 -22.67
C ALA A 350 -21.15 -8.92 -22.57
N ARG A 351 -21.74 -9.36 -23.72
CA ARG A 351 -22.93 -10.23 -23.72
C ARG A 351 -22.68 -11.58 -23.05
N ALA A 352 -21.48 -12.11 -23.13
CA ALA A 352 -21.06 -13.34 -22.47
C ALA A 352 -20.74 -13.14 -20.96
N GLY A 353 -20.78 -11.91 -20.44
CA GLY A 353 -20.45 -11.60 -19.04
C GLY A 353 -18.96 -11.73 -18.71
N VAL A 354 -18.11 -11.61 -19.72
CA VAL A 354 -16.64 -11.66 -19.57
C VAL A 354 -16.09 -10.30 -19.14
N ILE A 355 -16.60 -9.24 -19.72
CA ILE A 355 -16.21 -7.83 -19.44
C ILE A 355 -17.43 -6.97 -19.13
N ALA A 356 -17.18 -5.75 -18.59
CA ALA A 356 -18.18 -4.69 -18.43
C ALA A 356 -17.56 -3.30 -18.66
#